data_24dab3f4ccb2ab3fa97f358704392f76
#
_entry.id   24dab3f4ccb2ab3fa97f358704392f76
#
_cell.length_a   1.000
_cell.length_b   1.000
_cell.length_c   1.000
_cell.angle_alpha   90.00
_cell.angle_beta   90.00
_cell.angle_gamma   90.00
#
_symmetry.space_group_name_H-M   'P 1'
#
loop_
_entity.id
_entity.type
_entity.pdbx_description
1 polymer ?
#
loop_
_entity_poly.entity_id
_entity_poly.type
_entity_poly.pdbx_seq_one_letter_code
_entity_poly.pdbx_strand_id
1 'polypeptide(L)'
;MLLLFSCTKEVTIDIPGYEEQIVIDGRIETGQPPIILISKSKEVYSSTDLNSFLSGFVSGAVVTISDGTTTIQLDEICSDNLPPGTEALAAAILGIPVSELANYNICAYTTLNASFIGTVGKTYQLSVSFNGKTYTASTSILTPTPLNNPILRISAGRS
;
A
#
# COMPACT_ATOMS: atom_id res chain seq x y z
N MET A 1 -26.48 16.21 54.26
CA MET A 1 -26.74 15.79 52.87
C MET A 1 -25.92 16.70 51.97
N LEU A 2 -24.81 16.19 51.45
CA LEU A 2 -23.85 16.97 50.67
C LEU A 2 -24.20 16.78 49.19
N LEU A 3 -24.68 17.85 48.53
CA LEU A 3 -24.98 17.84 47.09
C LEU A 3 -23.66 18.12 46.32
N LEU A 4 -23.12 17.11 45.66
CA LEU A 4 -21.99 17.24 44.74
C LEU A 4 -22.53 17.73 43.39
N PHE A 5 -22.32 19.00 43.06
CA PHE A 5 -22.55 19.51 41.70
C PHE A 5 -21.37 19.08 40.82
N SER A 6 -21.61 18.10 39.91
CA SER A 6 -20.68 17.76 38.86
C SER A 6 -20.84 18.79 37.74
N CYS A 7 -19.81 19.63 37.53
CA CYS A 7 -19.72 20.48 36.34
C CYS A 7 -19.18 19.65 35.17
N THR A 8 -20.01 19.27 34.23
CA THR A 8 -19.58 18.79 32.91
C THR A 8 -19.38 20.00 32.01
N LYS A 9 -18.16 20.18 31.53
CA LYS A 9 -17.84 21.19 30.53
C LYS A 9 -17.86 20.49 29.15
N GLU A 10 -18.81 20.85 28.30
CA GLU A 10 -18.78 20.44 26.88
C GLU A 10 -17.62 21.16 26.21
N VAL A 11 -16.71 20.37 25.62
CA VAL A 11 -15.62 20.86 24.77
C VAL A 11 -16.05 20.62 23.34
N THR A 12 -16.38 21.68 22.63
CA THR A 12 -16.59 21.63 21.18
C THR A 12 -15.21 21.61 20.52
N ILE A 13 -14.87 20.51 19.87
CA ILE A 13 -13.65 20.40 19.07
C ILE A 13 -14.04 20.80 17.66
N ASP A 14 -13.49 21.91 17.16
CA ASP A 14 -13.61 22.31 15.77
C ASP A 14 -12.67 21.44 14.93
N ILE A 15 -13.22 20.46 14.24
CA ILE A 15 -12.46 19.57 13.36
C ILE A 15 -12.48 20.21 11.97
N PRO A 16 -11.31 20.56 11.37
CA PRO A 16 -11.24 21.05 10.00
C PRO A 16 -11.96 20.08 9.04
N GLY A 17 -12.67 20.64 8.06
CA GLY A 17 -13.35 19.82 7.03
C GLY A 17 -12.37 18.85 6.39
N TYR A 18 -12.80 17.59 6.27
CA TYR A 18 -12.01 16.53 5.61
C TYR A 18 -11.97 16.78 4.10
N GLU A 19 -10.77 16.76 3.54
CA GLU A 19 -10.54 16.73 2.09
C GLU A 19 -9.95 15.37 1.70
N GLU A 20 -10.62 14.68 0.77
CA GLU A 20 -10.17 13.40 0.25
C GLU A 20 -8.82 13.57 -0.47
N GLN A 21 -7.82 12.79 -0.09
CA GLN A 21 -6.48 12.78 -0.67
C GLN A 21 -6.20 11.44 -1.34
N ILE A 22 -5.40 11.46 -2.41
CA ILE A 22 -4.87 10.24 -3.02
C ILE A 22 -3.74 9.70 -2.15
N VAL A 23 -3.83 8.40 -1.85
CA VAL A 23 -2.82 7.63 -1.13
C VAL A 23 -2.17 6.67 -2.12
N ILE A 24 -0.86 6.71 -2.22
CA ILE A 24 -0.08 5.84 -3.11
C ILE A 24 0.79 4.96 -2.22
N ASP A 25 0.53 3.65 -2.25
CA ASP A 25 1.34 2.63 -1.60
C ASP A 25 2.14 1.90 -2.67
N GLY A 26 3.45 2.15 -2.73
CA GLY A 26 4.33 1.58 -3.71
C GLY A 26 5.46 0.80 -3.07
N ARG A 27 5.67 -0.44 -3.51
CA ARG A 27 6.78 -1.28 -3.08
C ARG A 27 7.52 -1.88 -4.25
N ILE A 28 8.83 -2.04 -4.08
CA ILE A 28 9.69 -2.82 -4.95
C ILE A 28 10.72 -3.56 -4.09
N GLU A 29 10.80 -4.87 -4.27
CA GLU A 29 11.66 -5.75 -3.50
C GLU A 29 12.66 -6.45 -4.41
N THR A 30 13.79 -6.89 -3.84
CA THR A 30 14.82 -7.60 -4.60
C THR A 30 14.25 -8.84 -5.29
N GLY A 31 14.41 -8.91 -6.61
CA GLY A 31 13.94 -10.03 -7.43
C GLY A 31 12.44 -10.05 -7.70
N GLN A 32 11.69 -9.03 -7.27
CA GLN A 32 10.26 -8.92 -7.47
C GLN A 32 9.89 -7.74 -8.37
N PRO A 33 8.80 -7.81 -9.14
CA PRO A 33 8.28 -6.67 -9.86
C PRO A 33 7.77 -5.59 -8.88
N PRO A 34 7.70 -4.32 -9.31
CA PRO A 34 7.06 -3.26 -8.53
C PRO A 34 5.56 -3.52 -8.40
N ILE A 35 4.99 -3.15 -7.25
CA ILE A 35 3.55 -3.21 -7.00
C ILE A 35 3.12 -1.88 -6.43
N ILE A 36 2.16 -1.22 -7.07
CA ILE A 36 1.64 0.06 -6.65
C ILE A 36 0.12 -0.07 -6.45
N LEU A 37 -0.34 0.31 -5.28
CA LEU A 37 -1.76 0.43 -4.96
C LEU A 37 -2.09 1.91 -4.83
N ILE A 38 -3.22 2.31 -5.40
CA ILE A 38 -3.70 3.69 -5.31
C ILE A 38 -5.06 3.66 -4.65
N SER A 39 -5.23 4.46 -3.61
CA SER A 39 -6.48 4.56 -2.88
C SER A 39 -6.77 6.01 -2.50
N LYS A 40 -7.96 6.24 -1.96
CA LYS A 40 -8.38 7.51 -1.40
C LYS A 40 -8.30 7.45 0.11
N SER A 41 -7.82 8.51 0.73
CA SER A 41 -7.89 8.65 2.17
C SER A 41 -9.36 8.69 2.62
N LYS A 42 -9.62 8.40 3.89
CA LYS A 42 -10.96 8.44 4.48
C LYS A 42 -10.96 9.32 5.71
N GLU A 43 -12.11 9.91 5.98
CA GLU A 43 -12.34 10.64 7.21
C GLU A 43 -12.17 9.73 8.42
N VAL A 44 -11.57 10.24 9.49
CA VAL A 44 -11.23 9.48 10.72
C VAL A 44 -12.47 8.81 11.36
N TYR A 45 -13.64 9.43 11.21
CA TYR A 45 -14.91 8.93 11.76
C TYR A 45 -15.75 8.15 10.75
N SER A 46 -15.22 7.89 9.54
CA SER A 46 -15.92 7.06 8.56
C SER A 46 -15.93 5.59 8.98
N SER A 47 -16.88 4.82 8.44
CA SER A 47 -16.93 3.37 8.67
C SER A 47 -15.61 2.70 8.26
N THR A 48 -15.10 1.83 9.13
CA THR A 48 -13.86 1.05 8.93
C THR A 48 -14.14 -0.41 8.58
N ASP A 49 -15.35 -0.73 8.11
CA ASP A 49 -15.66 -2.07 7.62
C ASP A 49 -14.87 -2.41 6.35
N LEU A 50 -14.77 -3.71 6.05
CA LEU A 50 -14.01 -4.22 4.92
C LEU A 50 -14.50 -3.64 3.58
N ASN A 51 -15.80 -3.54 3.36
CA ASN A 51 -16.36 -2.98 2.12
C ASN A 51 -15.94 -1.52 1.93
N SER A 52 -16.03 -0.74 3.01
CA SER A 52 -15.58 0.64 3.02
C SER A 52 -14.09 0.75 2.69
N PHE A 53 -13.24 -0.11 3.24
CA PHE A 53 -11.81 -0.15 2.92
C PHE A 53 -11.58 -0.47 1.44
N LEU A 54 -12.18 -1.54 0.94
CA LEU A 54 -11.95 -2.05 -0.42
C LEU A 54 -12.52 -1.13 -1.51
N SER A 55 -13.60 -0.39 -1.23
CA SER A 55 -14.15 0.62 -2.16
C SER A 55 -13.28 1.88 -2.30
N GLY A 56 -12.24 2.02 -1.49
CA GLY A 56 -11.31 3.15 -1.54
C GLY A 56 -10.26 3.06 -2.65
N PHE A 57 -10.09 1.91 -3.30
CA PHE A 57 -9.09 1.77 -4.36
C PHE A 57 -9.49 2.49 -5.64
N VAL A 58 -8.49 2.99 -6.35
CA VAL A 58 -8.65 3.85 -7.54
C VAL A 58 -8.06 3.13 -8.75
N SER A 59 -8.82 3.12 -9.85
CA SER A 59 -8.41 2.61 -11.16
C SER A 59 -8.22 3.75 -12.17
N GLY A 60 -7.59 3.45 -13.32
CA GLY A 60 -7.44 4.38 -14.43
C GLY A 60 -6.31 5.41 -14.27
N ALA A 61 -5.35 5.18 -13.38
CA ALA A 61 -4.16 6.00 -13.29
C ALA A 61 -3.10 5.58 -14.34
N VAL A 62 -2.28 6.51 -14.79
CA VAL A 62 -1.07 6.22 -15.56
C VAL A 62 0.11 6.15 -14.60
N VAL A 63 0.68 4.96 -14.45
CA VAL A 63 1.78 4.71 -13.52
C VAL A 63 3.02 4.33 -14.29
N THR A 64 4.12 5.07 -14.07
CA THR A 64 5.42 4.77 -14.67
C THR A 64 6.49 4.61 -13.58
N ILE A 65 7.45 3.74 -13.82
CA ILE A 65 8.60 3.54 -12.94
C ILE A 65 9.89 3.51 -13.75
N SER A 66 10.95 4.10 -13.21
CA SER A 66 12.28 4.15 -13.81
C SER A 66 13.33 3.64 -12.83
N ASP A 67 14.29 2.86 -13.32
CA ASP A 67 15.48 2.45 -12.57
C ASP A 67 16.71 3.34 -12.85
N GLY A 68 16.48 4.51 -13.47
CA GLY A 68 17.51 5.45 -13.89
C GLY A 68 18.07 5.16 -15.31
N THR A 69 17.85 3.96 -15.85
CA THR A 69 18.27 3.57 -17.20
C THR A 69 17.06 3.30 -18.09
N THR A 70 16.09 2.59 -17.56
CA THR A 70 14.88 2.17 -18.25
C THR A 70 13.67 2.73 -17.53
N THR A 71 12.74 3.27 -18.29
CA THR A 71 11.42 3.69 -17.79
C THR A 71 10.35 2.82 -18.44
N ILE A 72 9.47 2.26 -17.62
CA ILE A 72 8.33 1.46 -18.10
C ILE A 72 7.02 2.02 -17.54
N GLN A 73 5.95 1.84 -18.29
CA GLN A 73 4.61 2.01 -17.78
C GLN A 73 4.15 0.69 -17.17
N LEU A 74 3.54 0.75 -15.99
CA LEU A 74 2.95 -0.41 -15.33
C LEU A 74 1.57 -0.69 -15.87
N ASP A 75 1.23 -1.98 -15.93
CA ASP A 75 -0.09 -2.45 -16.31
C ASP A 75 -1.02 -2.41 -15.10
N GLU A 76 -2.25 -1.99 -15.32
CA GLU A 76 -3.31 -2.08 -14.33
C GLU A 76 -3.90 -3.49 -14.34
N ILE A 77 -3.85 -4.19 -13.22
CA ILE A 77 -4.40 -5.53 -13.04
C ILE A 77 -5.43 -5.47 -11.92
N CYS A 78 -6.68 -5.77 -12.25
CA CYS A 78 -7.80 -5.70 -11.31
C CYS A 78 -8.26 -7.09 -10.88
N SER A 79 -8.75 -7.20 -9.65
CA SER A 79 -9.14 -8.47 -9.02
C SER A 79 -10.32 -9.17 -9.70
N ASP A 80 -11.13 -8.44 -10.45
CA ASP A 80 -12.26 -8.96 -11.23
C ASP A 80 -11.83 -9.53 -12.59
N ASN A 81 -10.60 -9.28 -13.05
CA ASN A 81 -10.08 -9.73 -14.34
C ASN A 81 -8.60 -10.15 -14.24
N LEU A 82 -8.29 -11.05 -13.31
CA LEU A 82 -6.94 -11.55 -13.12
C LEU A 82 -6.51 -12.47 -14.25
N PRO A 83 -5.25 -12.43 -14.69
CA PRO A 83 -4.68 -13.46 -15.54
C PRO A 83 -4.79 -14.84 -14.87
N PRO A 84 -5.16 -15.91 -15.59
CA PRO A 84 -5.31 -17.25 -15.03
C PRO A 84 -4.06 -17.69 -14.25
N GLY A 85 -4.25 -18.20 -13.03
CA GLY A 85 -3.18 -18.70 -12.16
C GLY A 85 -2.48 -17.63 -11.31
N THR A 86 -2.93 -16.37 -11.37
CA THR A 86 -2.37 -15.28 -10.55
C THR A 86 -3.23 -14.97 -9.32
N GLU A 87 -4.34 -15.67 -9.11
CA GLU A 87 -5.32 -15.42 -8.05
C GLU A 87 -4.70 -15.54 -6.66
N ALA A 88 -3.88 -16.58 -6.44
CA ALA A 88 -3.23 -16.78 -5.14
C ALA A 88 -2.21 -15.68 -4.83
N LEU A 89 -1.49 -15.19 -5.84
CA LEU A 89 -0.54 -14.09 -5.70
C LEU A 89 -1.29 -12.78 -5.40
N ALA A 90 -2.36 -12.50 -6.13
CA ALA A 90 -3.18 -11.31 -5.90
C ALA A 90 -3.78 -11.32 -4.49
N ALA A 91 -4.32 -12.44 -4.02
CA ALA A 91 -4.84 -12.62 -2.67
C ALA A 91 -3.78 -12.34 -1.60
N ALA A 92 -2.55 -12.85 -1.80
CA ALA A 92 -1.45 -12.62 -0.89
C ALA A 92 -1.00 -11.15 -0.85
N ILE A 93 -0.99 -10.46 -2.00
CA ILE A 93 -0.64 -9.03 -2.10
C ILE A 93 -1.67 -8.16 -1.38
N LEU A 94 -2.95 -8.47 -1.59
CA LEU A 94 -4.08 -7.70 -1.05
C LEU A 94 -4.42 -8.09 0.40
N GLY A 95 -3.91 -9.22 0.89
CA GLY A 95 -4.21 -9.72 2.24
C GLY A 95 -5.64 -10.21 2.42
N ILE A 96 -6.30 -10.65 1.33
CA ILE A 96 -7.67 -11.17 1.33
C ILE A 96 -7.71 -12.61 0.81
N PRO A 97 -8.71 -13.42 1.20
CA PRO A 97 -8.87 -14.79 0.66
C PRO A 97 -9.12 -14.78 -0.86
N VAL A 98 -8.63 -15.81 -1.56
CA VAL A 98 -8.86 -15.98 -3.02
C VAL A 98 -10.36 -15.96 -3.35
N SER A 99 -11.21 -16.56 -2.51
CA SER A 99 -12.67 -16.58 -2.70
C SER A 99 -13.32 -15.20 -2.66
N GLU A 100 -12.65 -14.22 -2.07
CA GLU A 100 -13.19 -12.87 -1.93
C GLU A 100 -12.71 -11.92 -3.04
N LEU A 101 -11.69 -12.31 -3.82
CA LEU A 101 -11.11 -11.43 -4.86
C LEU A 101 -12.15 -10.93 -5.86
N ALA A 102 -13.06 -11.81 -6.30
CA ALA A 102 -14.08 -11.46 -7.29
C ALA A 102 -15.21 -10.56 -6.72
N ASN A 103 -15.31 -10.45 -5.40
CA ASN A 103 -16.33 -9.64 -4.74
C ASN A 103 -15.96 -8.15 -4.70
N TYR A 104 -14.70 -7.83 -5.02
CA TYR A 104 -14.17 -6.47 -4.94
C TYR A 104 -13.41 -6.13 -6.20
N ASN A 105 -13.53 -4.90 -6.66
CA ASN A 105 -12.73 -4.38 -7.77
C ASN A 105 -11.53 -3.61 -7.25
N ILE A 106 -10.47 -4.34 -6.91
CA ILE A 106 -9.20 -3.77 -6.43
C ILE A 106 -8.19 -3.87 -7.56
N CYS A 107 -7.68 -2.72 -7.99
CA CYS A 107 -6.66 -2.66 -9.03
C CYS A 107 -5.29 -2.38 -8.44
N ALA A 108 -4.29 -3.11 -8.90
CA ALA A 108 -2.88 -2.89 -8.62
C ALA A 108 -2.14 -2.59 -9.91
N TYR A 109 -1.13 -1.73 -9.85
CA TYR A 109 -0.26 -1.42 -11.00
C TYR A 109 1.04 -2.19 -10.83
N THR A 110 1.37 -3.03 -11.79
CA THR A 110 2.57 -3.87 -11.79
C THR A 110 3.04 -4.14 -13.22
N THR A 111 4.06 -4.96 -13.41
CA THR A 111 4.48 -5.41 -14.72
C THR A 111 4.66 -6.92 -14.73
N LEU A 112 4.25 -7.55 -15.82
CA LEU A 112 4.53 -8.96 -16.11
C LEU A 112 5.88 -9.13 -16.84
N ASN A 113 6.60 -8.02 -17.13
CA ASN A 113 7.93 -8.09 -17.74
C ASN A 113 8.96 -8.53 -16.69
N ALA A 114 9.36 -9.80 -16.77
CA ALA A 114 10.35 -10.41 -15.88
C ALA A 114 11.74 -9.72 -15.90
N SER A 115 12.00 -8.85 -16.86
CA SER A 115 13.26 -8.11 -16.94
C SER A 115 13.29 -6.85 -16.08
N PHE A 116 12.12 -6.37 -15.60
CA PHE A 116 12.04 -5.20 -14.73
C PHE A 116 11.68 -5.62 -13.30
N ILE A 117 12.71 -5.93 -12.54
CA ILE A 117 12.61 -6.39 -11.14
C ILE A 117 13.51 -5.55 -10.24
N GLY A 118 13.20 -5.56 -8.96
CA GLY A 118 13.99 -4.88 -7.95
C GLY A 118 15.41 -5.43 -7.86
N THR A 119 16.40 -4.56 -7.88
CA THR A 119 17.83 -4.90 -7.84
C THR A 119 18.51 -4.13 -6.72
N VAL A 120 19.29 -4.82 -5.91
CA VAL A 120 20.09 -4.23 -4.83
C VAL A 120 21.00 -3.11 -5.37
N GLY A 121 21.04 -2.00 -4.66
CA GLY A 121 21.87 -0.83 -5.02
C GLY A 121 21.24 0.11 -6.05
N LYS A 122 20.09 -0.25 -6.64
CA LYS A 122 19.38 0.65 -7.57
C LYS A 122 18.40 1.58 -6.85
N THR A 123 18.22 2.76 -7.44
CA THR A 123 17.20 3.74 -7.06
C THR A 123 16.10 3.74 -8.10
N TYR A 124 14.87 3.71 -7.64
CA TYR A 124 13.67 3.70 -8.47
C TYR A 124 12.91 5.00 -8.31
N GLN A 125 12.41 5.54 -9.42
CA GLN A 125 11.59 6.74 -9.46
C GLN A 125 10.20 6.36 -9.97
N LEU A 126 9.18 6.66 -9.16
CA LEU A 126 7.77 6.44 -9.46
C LEU A 126 7.14 7.75 -9.91
N SER A 127 6.30 7.68 -10.94
CA SER A 127 5.41 8.77 -11.33
C SER A 127 3.99 8.21 -11.54
N VAL A 128 3.02 8.82 -10.86
CA VAL A 128 1.60 8.47 -10.93
C VAL A 128 0.83 9.69 -11.42
N SER A 129 0.15 9.57 -12.55
CA SER A 129 -0.73 10.62 -13.08
C SER A 129 -2.18 10.18 -12.96
N PHE A 130 -2.97 10.97 -12.24
CA PHE A 130 -4.38 10.71 -12.00
C PHE A 130 -5.17 12.02 -11.89
N ASN A 131 -6.31 12.12 -12.58
CA ASN A 131 -7.18 13.30 -12.60
C ASN A 131 -6.44 14.63 -12.84
N GLY A 132 -5.50 14.63 -13.81
CA GLY A 132 -4.74 15.83 -14.19
C GLY A 132 -3.66 16.24 -13.18
N LYS A 133 -3.45 15.49 -12.11
CA LYS A 133 -2.37 15.68 -11.15
C LYS A 133 -1.31 14.60 -11.33
N THR A 134 -0.05 14.94 -11.08
CA THR A 134 1.08 14.01 -11.11
C THR A 134 1.75 13.97 -9.74
N TYR A 135 1.97 12.78 -9.25
CA TYR A 135 2.62 12.47 -7.98
C TYR A 135 3.92 11.74 -8.27
N THR A 136 4.99 12.06 -7.57
CA THR A 136 6.30 11.42 -7.76
C THR A 136 6.88 10.96 -6.44
N ALA A 137 7.59 9.84 -6.45
CA ALA A 137 8.31 9.31 -5.31
C ALA A 137 9.60 8.63 -5.77
N SER A 138 10.55 8.46 -4.87
CA SER A 138 11.75 7.68 -5.14
C SER A 138 12.10 6.79 -3.94
N THR A 139 12.66 5.61 -4.22
CA THR A 139 13.15 4.68 -3.22
C THR A 139 14.39 3.97 -3.73
N SER A 140 15.22 3.45 -2.81
CA SER A 140 16.41 2.67 -3.16
C SER A 140 16.41 1.34 -2.43
N ILE A 141 16.77 0.27 -3.14
CA ILE A 141 17.01 -1.03 -2.51
C ILE A 141 18.44 -1.03 -1.99
N LEU A 142 18.57 -0.96 -0.67
CA LEU A 142 19.87 -0.89 -0.01
C LEU A 142 20.60 -2.23 -0.07
N THR A 143 21.94 -2.18 -0.08
CA THR A 143 22.78 -3.36 0.08
C THR A 143 22.57 -3.94 1.48
N PRO A 144 22.30 -5.25 1.61
CA PRO A 144 22.15 -5.88 2.93
C PRO A 144 23.42 -5.71 3.77
N THR A 145 23.26 -5.30 5.01
CA THR A 145 24.37 -5.25 5.97
C THR A 145 24.64 -6.67 6.49
N PRO A 146 25.86 -7.22 6.34
CA PRO A 146 26.17 -8.55 6.88
C PRO A 146 26.09 -8.53 8.40
N LEU A 147 25.45 -9.55 8.98
CA LEU A 147 25.44 -9.77 10.42
C LEU A 147 26.76 -10.41 10.83
N ASN A 148 27.62 -9.66 11.50
CA ASN A 148 28.84 -10.19 12.06
C ASN A 148 28.55 -10.88 13.40
N ASN A 149 28.77 -12.20 13.49
CA ASN A 149 28.63 -13.04 14.68
C ASN A 149 27.28 -12.88 15.42
N PRO A 150 26.15 -13.31 14.85
CA PRO A 150 24.88 -13.31 15.56
C PRO A 150 24.96 -14.30 16.75
N ILE A 151 24.88 -13.79 17.98
CA ILE A 151 24.82 -14.62 19.20
C ILE A 151 23.34 -14.86 19.50
N LEU A 152 22.90 -16.10 19.35
CA LEU A 152 21.60 -16.55 19.82
C LEU A 152 21.65 -16.76 21.35
N ARG A 153 21.05 -15.88 22.12
CA ARG A 153 20.85 -16.09 23.56
C ARG A 153 19.53 -16.83 23.80
N ILE A 154 19.60 -18.10 24.12
CA ILE A 154 18.43 -18.83 24.60
C ILE A 154 18.23 -18.41 26.06
N SER A 155 17.16 -17.76 26.42
CA SER A 155 16.78 -17.52 27.80
C SER A 155 16.44 -18.86 28.42
N ALA A 156 17.21 -19.30 29.44
CA ALA A 156 16.84 -20.45 30.24
C ALA A 156 15.49 -20.16 30.90
N GLY A 157 14.45 -20.93 30.53
CA GLY A 157 13.15 -20.85 31.18
C GLY A 157 13.31 -21.04 32.65
N ARG A 158 12.75 -20.15 33.48
CA ARG A 158 12.61 -20.40 34.91
C ARG A 158 11.68 -21.60 35.10
N SER A 159 12.21 -22.66 35.63
CA SER A 159 11.43 -23.77 36.21
C SER A 159 10.66 -23.31 37.44
#